data_1818e219c811b9b5a714edb182dce1d7
#
_entry.id   1818e219c811b9b5a714edb182dce1d7
#
_cell.length_a   1.000
_cell.length_b   1.000
_cell.length_c   1.000
_cell.angle_alpha   90.00
_cell.angle_beta   90.00
_cell.angle_gamma   90.00
#
_symmetry.space_group_name_H-M   'P 1'
#
loop_
_entity.id
_entity.type
_entity.pdbx_description
1 polymer ?
#
loop_
_entity_poly.entity_id
_entity_poly.type
_entity_poly.pdbx_seq_one_letter_code
_entity_poly.pdbx_strand_id
1 'polypeptide(L)'
;MKKIITALFLSVGLVSFGQVTTNPDTVCINAVGEQYFVTNTPGSSYSWVTTGTLASGQGTNAITIDWGGTAGLYPNAVSVTETTVSGCPGNPVNLDVYIMDLVLLGTGTYCITDPTFTLFANEVGGTFSGNGVVGNDFDPSLAGTGTHVITYSLSGCSQTMNIIVDNIPV
;
A
#
# COMPACT_ATOMS: atom_id res chain seq x y z
N MET A 1 2.52 -8.49 3.42
CA MET A 1 3.09 -8.30 4.80
C MET A 1 1.94 -8.35 5.80
N LYS A 2 2.14 -8.97 6.97
CA LYS A 2 1.11 -8.99 8.02
C LYS A 2 1.10 -7.65 8.75
N LYS A 3 -0.05 -7.01 8.84
CA LYS A 3 -0.24 -5.68 9.45
C LYS A 3 -0.86 -5.86 10.83
N ILE A 4 -0.19 -5.32 11.87
CA ILE A 4 -0.64 -5.44 13.26
C ILE A 4 -1.48 -4.21 13.61
N ILE A 5 -2.75 -4.45 13.96
CA ILE A 5 -3.55 -3.45 14.65
C ILE A 5 -3.34 -3.69 16.15
N THR A 6 -2.52 -2.86 16.79
CA THR A 6 -2.13 -3.08 18.17
C THR A 6 -3.21 -2.57 19.11
N ALA A 7 -3.93 -3.50 19.76
CA ALA A 7 -4.74 -3.22 20.94
C ALA A 7 -3.96 -3.69 22.16
N LEU A 8 -3.63 -2.79 23.10
CA LEU A 8 -3.03 -3.14 24.37
C LEU A 8 -4.12 -3.40 25.39
N PHE A 9 -4.38 -4.67 25.70
CA PHE A 9 -5.26 -5.05 26.81
C PHE A 9 -4.43 -5.19 28.08
N LEU A 10 -4.61 -4.25 29.03
CA LEU A 10 -4.11 -4.40 30.38
C LEU A 10 -5.20 -5.09 31.21
N SER A 11 -4.96 -6.32 31.61
CA SER A 11 -5.84 -7.11 32.48
C SER A 11 -5.76 -6.62 33.94
N VAL A 12 -6.36 -5.50 34.26
CA VAL A 12 -6.93 -5.15 35.56
C VAL A 12 -7.90 -4.01 35.31
N GLY A 13 -9.18 -4.21 35.60
CA GLY A 13 -10.32 -3.35 35.37
C GLY A 13 -9.97 -1.88 35.19
N LEU A 14 -10.41 -1.33 34.07
CA LEU A 14 -10.55 0.08 33.70
C LEU A 14 -9.89 0.41 32.34
N VAL A 15 -10.77 0.74 31.42
CA VAL A 15 -10.55 1.53 30.18
C VAL A 15 -9.56 0.92 29.18
N SER A 16 -10.12 0.16 28.23
CA SER A 16 -9.47 -0.13 26.95
C SER A 16 -9.33 1.18 26.16
N PHE A 17 -8.12 1.67 26.03
CA PHE A 17 -7.82 2.74 25.08
C PHE A 17 -7.58 2.09 23.71
N GLY A 18 -8.50 2.30 22.77
CA GLY A 18 -8.24 2.04 21.38
C GLY A 18 -7.08 2.93 20.90
N GLN A 19 -6.00 2.35 20.39
CA GLN A 19 -4.96 3.14 19.74
C GLN A 19 -5.47 3.51 18.34
N VAL A 20 -5.65 4.81 18.12
CA VAL A 20 -5.78 5.37 16.79
C VAL A 20 -4.36 5.45 16.23
N THR A 21 -4.08 4.78 15.13
CA THR A 21 -2.81 4.97 14.43
C THR A 21 -2.81 6.37 13.83
N THR A 22 -1.75 7.16 14.08
CA THR A 22 -1.60 8.51 13.53
C THR A 22 -1.20 8.52 12.06
N ASN A 23 -0.71 7.39 11.55
CA ASN A 23 -0.30 7.20 10.16
C ASN A 23 -1.25 6.19 9.52
N PRO A 24 -1.90 6.51 8.37
CA PRO A 24 -2.71 5.54 7.68
C PRO A 24 -1.83 4.36 7.21
N ASP A 25 -2.41 3.14 7.22
CA ASP A 25 -1.82 2.03 6.50
C ASP A 25 -1.89 2.30 5.00
N THR A 26 -0.83 1.97 4.28
CA THR A 26 -0.78 2.19 2.83
C THR A 26 -0.90 0.87 2.10
N VAL A 27 -1.87 0.80 1.19
CA VAL A 27 -2.10 -0.36 0.31
C VAL A 27 -2.10 0.10 -1.15
N CYS A 28 -1.74 -0.81 -2.04
CA CYS A 28 -1.80 -0.54 -3.48
C CYS A 28 -3.25 -0.59 -3.98
N ILE A 29 -3.54 0.20 -5.01
CA ILE A 29 -4.82 0.11 -5.72
C ILE A 29 -5.07 -1.33 -6.18
N ASN A 30 -6.29 -1.84 -6.00
CA ASN A 30 -6.67 -3.22 -6.29
C ASN A 30 -5.86 -4.30 -5.56
N ALA A 31 -5.26 -3.98 -4.41
CA ALA A 31 -4.56 -4.98 -3.60
C ALA A 31 -5.55 -6.05 -3.11
N VAL A 32 -5.15 -7.31 -3.20
CA VAL A 32 -5.96 -8.46 -2.76
C VAL A 32 -5.25 -9.23 -1.66
N GLY A 33 -6.02 -9.78 -0.72
CA GLY A 33 -5.49 -10.64 0.33
C GLY A 33 -4.67 -9.90 1.40
N GLU A 34 -4.88 -8.60 1.59
CA GLU A 34 -4.21 -7.83 2.65
C GLU A 34 -4.65 -8.31 4.03
N GLN A 35 -3.66 -8.63 4.89
CA GLN A 35 -3.92 -9.26 6.18
C GLN A 35 -3.85 -8.24 7.31
N TYR A 36 -4.91 -8.21 8.14
CA TYR A 36 -5.01 -7.43 9.36
C TYR A 36 -5.27 -8.35 10.55
N PHE A 37 -4.68 -8.03 11.70
CA PHE A 37 -4.88 -8.84 12.89
C PHE A 37 -4.69 -8.04 14.18
N VAL A 38 -5.34 -8.52 15.24
CA VAL A 38 -5.13 -8.09 16.63
C VAL A 38 -4.58 -9.24 17.45
N THR A 39 -4.03 -8.94 18.62
CA THR A 39 -3.60 -9.97 19.56
C THR A 39 -4.78 -10.85 19.94
N ASN A 40 -4.62 -12.16 19.83
CA ASN A 40 -5.69 -13.09 20.21
C ASN A 40 -5.84 -13.21 21.72
N THR A 41 -7.04 -12.97 22.23
CA THR A 41 -7.42 -13.26 23.61
C THR A 41 -8.23 -14.57 23.64
N PRO A 42 -7.75 -15.60 24.33
CA PRO A 42 -8.44 -16.89 24.36
C PRO A 42 -9.90 -16.77 24.83
N GLY A 43 -10.83 -17.33 24.04
CA GLY A 43 -12.27 -17.31 24.32
C GLY A 43 -13.00 -16.04 23.89
N SER A 44 -12.31 -15.01 23.43
CA SER A 44 -12.93 -13.81 22.84
C SER A 44 -13.36 -14.06 21.39
N SER A 45 -14.35 -13.27 20.95
CA SER A 45 -14.75 -13.15 19.55
C SER A 45 -14.48 -11.75 19.04
N TYR A 46 -14.35 -11.60 17.71
CA TYR A 46 -13.96 -10.35 17.07
C TYR A 46 -14.95 -9.99 15.98
N SER A 47 -15.47 -8.77 16.05
CA SER A 47 -16.34 -8.21 15.00
C SER A 47 -15.56 -7.18 14.19
N TRP A 48 -15.43 -7.42 12.89
CA TRP A 48 -14.72 -6.56 11.97
C TRP A 48 -15.67 -5.80 11.07
N VAL A 49 -15.37 -4.53 10.85
CA VAL A 49 -16.02 -3.65 9.86
C VAL A 49 -14.93 -3.08 8.97
N THR A 50 -15.13 -3.12 7.65
CA THR A 50 -14.18 -2.60 6.68
C THR A 50 -14.88 -1.92 5.51
N THR A 51 -14.23 -0.91 4.92
CA THR A 51 -14.66 -0.29 3.66
C THR A 51 -14.21 -1.09 2.43
N GLY A 52 -13.16 -1.92 2.56
CA GLY A 52 -12.80 -2.93 1.56
C GLY A 52 -13.71 -4.15 1.62
N THR A 53 -13.51 -5.09 0.70
CA THR A 53 -14.22 -6.36 0.68
C THR A 53 -13.59 -7.34 1.65
N LEU A 54 -14.33 -7.76 2.67
CA LEU A 54 -13.86 -8.79 3.60
C LEU A 54 -13.83 -10.15 2.89
N ALA A 55 -12.62 -10.64 2.62
CA ALA A 55 -12.43 -11.92 1.93
C ALA A 55 -12.52 -13.12 2.90
N SER A 56 -12.02 -12.98 4.15
CA SER A 56 -12.09 -14.04 5.16
C SER A 56 -11.85 -13.53 6.57
N GLY A 57 -12.13 -14.37 7.58
CA GLY A 57 -11.69 -14.20 8.97
C GLY A 57 -12.66 -13.52 9.91
N GLN A 58 -13.87 -13.14 9.48
CA GLN A 58 -14.88 -12.59 10.39
C GLN A 58 -15.11 -13.49 11.61
N GLY A 59 -15.15 -12.91 12.81
CA GLY A 59 -15.29 -13.63 14.07
C GLY A 59 -13.95 -14.03 14.70
N THR A 60 -12.85 -13.97 13.98
CA THR A 60 -11.49 -14.32 14.44
C THR A 60 -10.63 -13.09 14.69
N ASN A 61 -9.48 -13.27 15.32
CA ASN A 61 -8.52 -12.20 15.56
C ASN A 61 -7.73 -11.74 14.32
N ALA A 62 -7.99 -12.34 13.14
CA ALA A 62 -7.30 -12.01 11.90
C ALA A 62 -8.26 -12.07 10.71
N ILE A 63 -8.15 -11.11 9.81
CA ILE A 63 -8.96 -11.02 8.59
C ILE A 63 -8.08 -10.80 7.36
N THR A 64 -8.69 -11.09 6.20
CA THR A 64 -8.14 -10.72 4.89
C THR A 64 -9.11 -9.76 4.20
N ILE A 65 -8.58 -8.70 3.61
CA ILE A 65 -9.35 -7.67 2.91
C ILE A 65 -8.82 -7.52 1.49
N ASP A 66 -9.75 -7.42 0.53
CA ASP A 66 -9.48 -7.00 -0.84
C ASP A 66 -9.87 -5.53 -0.99
N TRP A 67 -8.92 -4.71 -1.47
CA TRP A 67 -9.11 -3.27 -1.63
C TRP A 67 -9.56 -2.94 -3.05
N GLY A 68 -10.39 -1.90 -3.18
CA GLY A 68 -10.93 -1.47 -4.46
C GLY A 68 -9.98 -0.62 -5.30
N GLY A 69 -10.48 -0.21 -6.47
CA GLY A 69 -9.76 0.58 -7.48
C GLY A 69 -9.89 2.09 -7.34
N THR A 70 -10.31 2.62 -6.20
CA THR A 70 -10.40 4.06 -5.97
C THR A 70 -9.32 4.50 -5.00
N ALA A 71 -8.40 5.33 -5.47
CA ALA A 71 -7.31 5.87 -4.65
C ALA A 71 -7.83 6.93 -3.66
N GLY A 72 -7.15 7.06 -2.53
CA GLY A 72 -7.45 8.07 -1.54
C GLY A 72 -7.34 7.60 -0.10
N LEU A 73 -7.55 8.52 0.83
CA LEU A 73 -7.58 8.26 2.26
C LEU A 73 -8.99 7.82 2.70
N TYR A 74 -9.06 6.71 3.39
CA TYR A 74 -10.27 6.14 3.97
C TYR A 74 -10.14 6.12 5.50
N PRO A 75 -10.70 7.12 6.20
CA PRO A 75 -10.67 7.16 7.66
C PRO A 75 -11.47 6.00 8.25
N ASN A 76 -10.94 5.40 9.32
CA ASN A 76 -11.54 4.24 10.01
C ASN A 76 -11.90 3.09 9.03
N ALA A 77 -11.08 2.90 7.99
CA ALA A 77 -11.34 1.94 6.93
C ALA A 77 -11.38 0.48 7.42
N VAL A 78 -10.68 0.20 8.51
CA VAL A 78 -10.73 -1.09 9.21
C VAL A 78 -11.04 -0.82 10.67
N SER A 79 -12.05 -1.47 11.20
CA SER A 79 -12.44 -1.38 12.61
C SER A 79 -12.64 -2.77 13.18
N VAL A 80 -12.19 -3.01 14.41
CA VAL A 80 -12.37 -4.26 15.12
C VAL A 80 -12.88 -4.01 16.53
N THR A 81 -13.90 -4.78 16.94
CA THR A 81 -14.39 -4.82 18.31
C THR A 81 -14.22 -6.24 18.85
N GLU A 82 -13.50 -6.38 19.93
CA GLU A 82 -13.40 -7.63 20.69
C GLU A 82 -14.57 -7.75 21.67
N THR A 83 -15.14 -8.94 21.76
CA THR A 83 -16.11 -9.31 22.79
C THR A 83 -15.53 -10.43 23.62
N THR A 84 -15.42 -10.21 24.92
CA THR A 84 -14.86 -11.18 25.87
C THR A 84 -15.71 -12.44 25.99
N VAL A 85 -15.16 -13.52 26.57
CA VAL A 85 -15.87 -14.76 26.85
C VAL A 85 -17.13 -14.58 27.71
N SER A 86 -17.15 -13.53 28.55
CA SER A 86 -18.32 -13.15 29.36
C SER A 86 -19.37 -12.32 28.62
N GLY A 87 -19.15 -12.07 27.33
CA GLY A 87 -20.07 -11.31 26.47
C GLY A 87 -19.97 -9.81 26.59
N CYS A 88 -18.91 -9.27 27.21
CA CYS A 88 -18.69 -7.82 27.31
C CYS A 88 -17.93 -7.31 26.06
N PRO A 89 -18.53 -6.41 25.25
CA PRO A 89 -17.84 -5.81 24.13
C PRO A 89 -16.84 -4.74 24.61
N GLY A 90 -15.68 -4.70 23.98
CA GLY A 90 -14.69 -3.63 24.15
C GLY A 90 -15.00 -2.41 23.26
N ASN A 91 -14.16 -1.40 23.35
CA ASN A 91 -14.20 -0.27 22.42
C ASN A 91 -13.63 -0.68 21.05
N PRO A 92 -14.17 -0.15 19.94
CA PRO A 92 -13.62 -0.43 18.62
C PRO A 92 -12.20 0.16 18.48
N VAL A 93 -11.32 -0.58 17.85
CA VAL A 93 -10.00 -0.13 17.40
C VAL A 93 -10.07 0.15 15.91
N ASN A 94 -9.72 1.36 15.51
CA ASN A 94 -9.84 1.84 14.14
C ASN A 94 -8.47 2.03 13.49
N LEU A 95 -8.41 1.81 12.18
CA LEU A 95 -7.25 2.04 11.34
C LEU A 95 -7.69 2.78 10.08
N ASP A 96 -7.00 3.89 9.78
CA ASP A 96 -7.14 4.58 8.51
C ASP A 96 -6.32 3.85 7.45
N VAL A 97 -6.80 3.84 6.21
CA VAL A 97 -6.11 3.23 5.08
C VAL A 97 -5.99 4.23 3.94
N TYR A 98 -4.80 4.36 3.39
CA TYR A 98 -4.53 5.11 2.18
C TYR A 98 -4.34 4.13 1.01
N ILE A 99 -5.27 4.16 0.04
CA ILE A 99 -5.16 3.41 -1.20
C ILE A 99 -4.34 4.23 -2.19
N MET A 100 -3.14 3.73 -2.51
CA MET A 100 -2.17 4.39 -3.37
C MET A 100 -2.36 3.93 -4.82
N ASP A 101 -2.49 4.90 -5.75
CA ASP A 101 -2.40 4.69 -7.19
C ASP A 101 -1.13 5.37 -7.72
N LEU A 102 -0.19 4.57 -8.23
CA LEU A 102 1.06 5.09 -8.80
C LEU A 102 0.87 5.36 -10.28
N VAL A 103 1.08 6.62 -10.68
CA VAL A 103 1.06 7.06 -12.07
C VAL A 103 2.44 7.59 -12.45
N LEU A 104 3.01 7.05 -13.51
CA LEU A 104 4.33 7.45 -14.03
C LEU A 104 4.17 8.37 -15.23
N LEU A 105 5.02 9.38 -15.31
CA LEU A 105 5.08 10.36 -16.39
C LEU A 105 6.44 10.30 -17.08
N GLY A 106 6.46 10.52 -18.39
CA GLY A 106 7.69 10.48 -19.19
C GLY A 106 7.78 9.32 -20.18
N THR A 107 6.63 8.66 -20.46
CA THR A 107 6.58 7.68 -21.57
C THR A 107 6.80 8.37 -22.90
N GLY A 108 7.53 7.74 -23.82
CA GLY A 108 7.75 8.30 -25.15
C GLY A 108 8.83 7.57 -25.92
N THR A 109 9.10 8.11 -27.12
CA THR A 109 10.23 7.70 -27.95
C THR A 109 11.27 8.81 -27.94
N TYR A 110 12.51 8.46 -27.67
CA TYR A 110 13.65 9.34 -27.57
C TYR A 110 14.76 8.89 -28.52
N CYS A 111 15.56 9.82 -29.00
CA CYS A 111 16.77 9.46 -29.75
C CYS A 111 17.89 9.10 -28.77
N ILE A 112 18.79 8.19 -29.18
CA ILE A 112 19.96 7.79 -28.36
C ILE A 112 20.88 8.96 -28.00
N THR A 113 20.79 10.07 -28.76
CA THR A 113 21.55 11.31 -28.54
C THR A 113 20.78 12.36 -27.76
N ASP A 114 19.53 12.08 -27.35
CA ASP A 114 18.78 13.02 -26.54
C ASP A 114 19.44 13.20 -25.16
N PRO A 115 19.34 14.39 -24.56
CA PRO A 115 19.89 14.60 -23.24
C PRO A 115 19.13 13.79 -22.18
N THR A 116 19.84 13.50 -21.09
CA THR A 116 19.25 12.93 -19.88
C THR A 116 18.08 13.77 -19.37
N PHE A 117 17.00 13.14 -18.96
CA PHE A 117 15.81 13.81 -18.44
C PHE A 117 15.29 13.16 -17.15
N THR A 118 14.61 13.95 -16.32
CA THR A 118 14.10 13.49 -15.04
C THR A 118 12.77 12.75 -15.20
N LEU A 119 12.66 11.60 -14.57
CA LEU A 119 11.46 10.79 -14.46
C LEU A 119 10.57 11.33 -13.33
N PHE A 120 9.25 11.24 -13.50
CA PHE A 120 8.29 11.71 -12.51
C PHE A 120 7.24 10.66 -12.20
N ALA A 121 6.83 10.64 -10.92
CA ALA A 121 5.66 9.90 -10.44
C ALA A 121 4.75 10.87 -9.68
N ASN A 122 3.46 10.57 -9.63
CA ASN A 122 2.47 11.37 -8.86
C ASN A 122 2.72 11.33 -7.35
N GLU A 123 3.26 10.20 -6.85
CA GLU A 123 3.65 10.02 -5.45
C GLU A 123 5.18 10.10 -5.34
N VAL A 124 5.68 10.90 -4.41
CA VAL A 124 7.12 11.14 -4.22
C VAL A 124 7.72 10.25 -3.13
N GLY A 125 9.05 10.07 -3.16
CA GLY A 125 9.79 9.33 -2.12
C GLY A 125 10.06 7.87 -2.47
N GLY A 126 9.65 7.40 -3.64
CA GLY A 126 10.00 6.08 -4.16
C GLY A 126 11.30 6.07 -4.93
N THR A 127 11.57 4.95 -5.59
CA THR A 127 12.80 4.71 -6.33
C THR A 127 12.49 4.24 -7.74
N PHE A 128 13.09 4.90 -8.73
CA PHE A 128 13.10 4.43 -10.11
C PHE A 128 14.19 3.39 -10.33
N SER A 129 13.92 2.42 -11.19
CA SER A 129 14.87 1.40 -11.62
C SER A 129 14.58 0.95 -13.06
N GLY A 130 15.62 0.52 -13.75
CA GLY A 130 15.56 0.07 -15.13
C GLY A 130 16.87 0.39 -15.87
N ASN A 131 17.03 -0.14 -17.08
CA ASN A 131 18.20 0.17 -17.89
C ASN A 131 18.15 1.64 -18.32
N GLY A 132 19.28 2.37 -18.19
CA GLY A 132 19.38 3.80 -18.46
C GLY A 132 18.94 4.70 -17.29
N VAL A 133 18.48 4.16 -16.15
CA VAL A 133 18.09 4.94 -14.98
C VAL A 133 19.28 5.18 -14.07
N VAL A 134 19.50 6.45 -13.70
CA VAL A 134 20.48 6.89 -12.71
C VAL A 134 19.81 7.83 -11.72
N GLY A 135 19.53 7.32 -10.51
CA GLY A 135 18.73 8.07 -9.54
C GLY A 135 17.29 8.25 -10.04
N ASN A 136 16.89 9.49 -10.27
CA ASN A 136 15.57 9.83 -10.83
C ASN A 136 15.64 10.22 -12.32
N ASP A 137 16.81 10.10 -12.95
CA ASP A 137 17.00 10.50 -14.33
C ASP A 137 17.10 9.28 -15.25
N PHE A 138 16.66 9.46 -16.51
CA PHE A 138 16.83 8.50 -17.58
C PHE A 138 17.82 9.05 -18.61
N ASP A 139 18.82 8.27 -18.95
CA ASP A 139 19.85 8.56 -19.96
C ASP A 139 19.66 7.64 -21.17
N PRO A 140 19.15 8.17 -22.31
CA PRO A 140 18.98 7.38 -23.53
C PRO A 140 20.27 6.76 -24.04
N SER A 141 21.41 7.46 -23.89
CA SER A 141 22.70 6.97 -24.35
C SER A 141 23.19 5.77 -23.53
N LEU A 142 22.92 5.78 -22.24
CA LEU A 142 23.24 4.68 -21.32
C LEU A 142 22.28 3.49 -21.52
N ALA A 143 21.02 3.77 -21.79
CA ALA A 143 20.01 2.74 -22.05
C ALA A 143 20.32 1.94 -23.32
N GLY A 144 20.82 2.63 -24.38
CA GLY A 144 20.97 2.06 -25.71
C GLY A 144 19.63 2.01 -26.44
N THR A 145 19.66 1.56 -27.72
CA THR A 145 18.44 1.45 -28.53
C THR A 145 17.56 0.28 -28.11
N GLY A 146 16.25 0.48 -28.17
CA GLY A 146 15.25 -0.54 -27.84
C GLY A 146 14.15 -0.04 -26.91
N THR A 147 13.33 -0.99 -26.43
CA THR A 147 12.28 -0.71 -25.44
C THR A 147 12.80 -1.02 -24.03
N HIS A 148 12.74 -0.04 -23.15
CA HIS A 148 13.21 -0.16 -21.77
C HIS A 148 12.03 -0.08 -20.82
N VAL A 149 11.90 -1.10 -19.95
CA VAL A 149 10.91 -1.12 -18.87
C VAL A 149 11.49 -0.39 -17.68
N ILE A 150 10.83 0.69 -17.28
CA ILE A 150 11.18 1.47 -16.10
C ILE A 150 10.17 1.17 -15.01
N THR A 151 10.65 0.85 -13.82
CA THR A 151 9.83 0.55 -12.65
C THR A 151 10.01 1.63 -11.59
N TYR A 152 8.91 2.10 -11.02
CA TYR A 152 8.90 2.92 -9.82
C TYR A 152 8.30 2.14 -8.66
N SER A 153 8.95 2.19 -7.51
CA SER A 153 8.51 1.47 -6.30
C SER A 153 8.43 2.41 -5.12
N LEU A 154 7.30 2.36 -4.40
CA LEU A 154 7.04 3.16 -3.20
C LEU A 154 6.15 2.38 -2.22
N SER A 155 6.57 2.28 -0.96
CA SER A 155 5.76 1.68 0.14
C SER A 155 5.19 0.29 -0.18
N GLY A 156 5.91 -0.52 -0.95
CA GLY A 156 5.47 -1.86 -1.36
C GLY A 156 4.62 -1.90 -2.62
N CYS A 157 4.19 -0.75 -3.14
CA CYS A 157 3.56 -0.63 -4.45
C CYS A 157 4.60 -0.44 -5.55
N SER A 158 4.29 -0.89 -6.76
CA SER A 158 5.14 -0.66 -7.91
C SER A 158 4.32 -0.46 -9.17
N GLN A 159 4.83 0.40 -10.06
CA GLN A 159 4.26 0.65 -11.38
C GLN A 159 5.36 0.68 -12.43
N THR A 160 5.02 0.27 -13.64
CA THR A 160 5.96 0.22 -14.75
C THR A 160 5.52 1.09 -15.91
N MET A 161 6.49 1.61 -16.65
CA MET A 161 6.28 2.28 -17.94
C MET A 161 7.34 1.84 -18.95
N ASN A 162 7.04 2.02 -20.23
CA ASN A 162 7.99 1.77 -21.31
C ASN A 162 8.52 3.07 -21.89
N ILE A 163 9.84 3.14 -22.09
CA ILE A 163 10.55 4.16 -22.83
C ILE A 163 11.19 3.50 -24.03
N ILE A 164 11.00 4.07 -25.22
CA ILE A 164 11.61 3.60 -26.46
C ILE A 164 12.79 4.52 -26.81
N VAL A 165 13.94 3.93 -27.11
CA VAL A 165 15.11 4.65 -27.60
C VAL A 165 15.43 4.19 -29.01
N ASP A 166 15.40 5.13 -29.95
CA ASP A 166 15.69 4.87 -31.35
C ASP A 166 17.07 5.40 -31.78
N ASN A 167 17.60 4.80 -32.84
CA ASN A 167 18.77 5.35 -33.51
C ASN A 167 18.44 6.66 -34.23
N ILE A 168 19.50 7.47 -34.44
CA ILE A 168 19.40 8.63 -35.34
C ILE A 168 19.18 8.08 -36.76
N PRO A 169 18.19 8.59 -37.52
CA PRO A 169 18.08 8.25 -38.94
C PRO A 169 19.34 8.67 -39.70
N VAL A 170 19.89 7.75 -40.48
CA VAL A 170 21.07 8.04 -41.37
C VAL A 170 20.59 8.75 -42.62
#